data_db64bb3ce1b9b67404343c15181fbf8f
#
_entry.id   db64bb3ce1b9b67404343c15181fbf8f
#
_cell.length_a   1.000
_cell.length_b   1.000
_cell.length_c   1.000
_cell.angle_alpha   90.00
_cell.angle_beta   90.00
_cell.angle_gamma   90.00
#
_symmetry.space_group_name_H-M   'P 1'
#
loop_
_entity.id
_entity.type
_entity.pdbx_description
1 polymer ?
#
loop_
_entity_poly.entity_id
_entity_poly.type
_entity_poly.pdbx_seq_one_letter_code
_entity_poly.pdbx_strand_id
1 'polypeptide(L)'
;GGGFIGIEIAENLIEMGLDTILIELNNQILAPVDFEIAKIAQDEMIKKGVNLILSDGVQKFSENQIILNSNNAIDYDLCILAIGVKPETDLARKAGLETNRGIIVDEYLKTSNEFIYAAGDNIEAKDFVSGQNTLLPLAGPANRQGRIVADNICGFNSTYKNTQGTSVVKIFDLTVASSGNNEKQLKQKEIPYWKTYVYGRSHAGYYPNSDMILYKLLFSNDGKILGIQGVGESGVEKRVDVIATIMRNNGTVQDMIDAELCYAPPYSSAKDPVNILGMSADNILKGLVKPAYFEDLKDAVVIDVRPNMIYKMGTIDGAINIPITEIRSRLDEIPRDKKVILSCNTGYTSYCASRILAQKGFNNVYSFMGGYELYKVLVKESAKLNHA
;
A
#
# COMPACT_ATOMS: atom_id res chain seq x y z
N GLY A 1 14.63 9.74 8.94
CA GLY A 1 13.39 8.94 9.00
C GLY A 1 12.60 8.98 7.71
N GLY A 2 12.19 7.81 7.22
CA GLY A 2 11.46 7.61 5.96
C GLY A 2 9.94 7.69 6.07
N GLY A 3 9.42 8.46 7.04
CA GLY A 3 8.00 8.79 7.14
C GLY A 3 7.58 9.90 6.18
N PHE A 4 6.29 10.28 6.21
CA PHE A 4 5.75 11.35 5.34
C PHE A 4 6.58 12.62 5.38
N ILE A 5 6.87 13.15 6.56
CA ILE A 5 7.63 14.40 6.75
C ILE A 5 9.04 14.30 6.16
N GLY A 6 9.76 13.20 6.44
CA GLY A 6 11.13 13.02 5.94
C GLY A 6 11.19 12.93 4.42
N ILE A 7 10.21 12.30 3.78
CA ILE A 7 10.12 12.18 2.32
C ILE A 7 9.81 13.54 1.68
N GLU A 8 8.81 14.27 2.20
CA GLU A 8 8.45 15.60 1.68
C GLU A 8 9.61 16.60 1.82
N ILE A 9 10.35 16.52 2.93
CA ILE A 9 11.57 17.33 3.11
C ILE A 9 12.65 16.93 2.11
N ALA A 10 12.91 15.62 1.94
CA ALA A 10 13.93 15.15 1.01
C ALA A 10 13.63 15.57 -0.44
N GLU A 11 12.36 15.51 -0.87
CA GLU A 11 11.93 16.02 -2.18
C GLU A 11 12.27 17.51 -2.32
N ASN A 12 11.87 18.34 -1.36
CA ASN A 12 12.13 19.78 -1.42
C ASN A 12 13.63 20.12 -1.42
N LEU A 13 14.45 19.40 -0.66
CA LEU A 13 15.91 19.61 -0.64
C LEU A 13 16.55 19.26 -1.98
N ILE A 14 16.16 18.16 -2.61
CA ILE A 14 16.61 17.79 -3.95
C ILE A 14 16.17 18.84 -5.00
N GLU A 15 14.92 19.32 -4.94
CA GLU A 15 14.44 20.37 -5.84
C GLU A 15 15.19 21.71 -5.67
N MET A 16 15.73 21.96 -4.47
CA MET A 16 16.64 23.10 -4.20
C MET A 16 18.07 22.86 -4.67
N GLY A 17 18.40 21.68 -5.21
CA GLY A 17 19.75 21.33 -5.68
C GLY A 17 20.72 20.94 -4.58
N LEU A 18 20.23 20.48 -3.41
CA LEU A 18 21.05 20.07 -2.28
C LEU A 18 21.29 18.55 -2.30
N ASP A 19 22.51 18.13 -2.02
CA ASP A 19 22.85 16.73 -1.82
C ASP A 19 22.11 16.20 -0.58
N THR A 20 21.23 15.22 -0.77
CA THR A 20 20.32 14.79 0.27
C THR A 20 20.46 13.31 0.55
N ILE A 21 20.71 12.98 1.82
CA ILE A 21 20.75 11.61 2.33
C ILE A 21 19.54 11.39 3.22
N LEU A 22 18.72 10.37 2.94
CA LEU A 22 17.63 9.94 3.80
C LEU A 22 17.99 8.61 4.47
N ILE A 23 18.04 8.60 5.80
CA ILE A 23 18.37 7.42 6.61
C ILE A 23 17.09 6.89 7.25
N GLU A 24 16.81 5.61 7.08
CA GLU A 24 15.66 4.91 7.67
C GLU A 24 16.11 3.62 8.37
N LEU A 25 15.70 3.46 9.63
CA LEU A 25 16.02 2.29 10.46
C LEU A 25 15.43 1.00 9.90
N ASN A 26 14.22 1.09 9.33
CA ASN A 26 13.53 -0.07 8.74
C ASN A 26 14.06 -0.36 7.33
N ASN A 27 13.70 -1.52 6.82
CA ASN A 27 14.04 -1.96 5.47
C ASN A 27 13.21 -1.29 4.36
N GLN A 28 12.32 -0.37 4.72
CA GLN A 28 11.49 0.40 3.79
C GLN A 28 11.11 1.77 4.36
N ILE A 29 10.86 2.73 3.48
CA ILE A 29 10.16 3.98 3.79
C ILE A 29 8.65 3.72 3.90
N LEU A 30 7.87 4.72 4.29
CA LEU A 30 6.39 4.70 4.33
C LEU A 30 5.83 3.48 5.06
N ALA A 31 6.04 3.40 6.36
CA ALA A 31 5.50 2.32 7.21
C ALA A 31 3.99 2.00 7.02
N PRO A 32 3.10 2.96 6.65
CA PRO A 32 1.69 2.68 6.38
C PRO A 32 1.40 1.80 5.17
N VAL A 33 2.32 1.65 4.23
CA VAL A 33 2.14 0.78 3.05
C VAL A 33 3.00 -0.47 3.12
N ASP A 34 2.69 -1.47 2.31
CA ASP A 34 3.47 -2.70 2.20
C ASP A 34 4.70 -2.52 1.29
N PHE A 35 5.63 -3.47 1.39
CA PHE A 35 6.97 -3.38 0.82
C PHE A 35 6.97 -3.06 -0.68
N GLU A 36 6.14 -3.73 -1.47
CA GLU A 36 6.08 -3.56 -2.92
C GLU A 36 5.63 -2.16 -3.35
N ILE A 37 4.74 -1.53 -2.59
CA ILE A 37 4.30 -0.15 -2.82
C ILE A 37 5.42 0.82 -2.42
N ALA A 38 6.01 0.61 -1.24
CA ALA A 38 7.13 1.41 -0.76
C ALA A 38 8.35 1.31 -1.69
N LYS A 39 8.62 0.13 -2.27
CA LYS A 39 9.75 -0.10 -3.17
C LYS A 39 9.67 0.75 -4.45
N ILE A 40 8.48 0.90 -5.03
CA ILE A 40 8.28 1.77 -6.20
C ILE A 40 8.59 3.22 -5.84
N ALA A 41 8.14 3.68 -4.67
CA ALA A 41 8.44 5.02 -4.17
C ALA A 41 9.94 5.21 -3.89
N GLN A 42 10.61 4.21 -3.29
CA GLN A 42 12.06 4.22 -3.07
C GLN A 42 12.85 4.33 -4.36
N ASP A 43 12.45 3.56 -5.38
CA ASP A 43 13.10 3.60 -6.70
C ASP A 43 12.96 4.97 -7.36
N GLU A 44 11.83 5.65 -7.20
CA GLU A 44 11.66 7.02 -7.71
C GLU A 44 12.53 8.01 -6.93
N MET A 45 12.59 7.93 -5.61
CA MET A 45 13.47 8.80 -4.80
C MET A 45 14.94 8.66 -5.22
N ILE A 46 15.42 7.42 -5.38
CA ILE A 46 16.78 7.14 -5.83
C ILE A 46 17.02 7.70 -7.23
N LYS A 47 16.09 7.48 -8.14
CA LYS A 47 16.14 8.00 -9.53
C LYS A 47 16.22 9.53 -9.57
N LYS A 48 15.58 10.22 -8.62
CA LYS A 48 15.59 11.69 -8.48
C LYS A 48 16.81 12.23 -7.73
N GLY A 49 17.69 11.36 -7.24
CA GLY A 49 18.97 11.75 -6.64
C GLY A 49 19.02 11.68 -5.12
N VAL A 50 17.98 11.19 -4.45
CA VAL A 50 18.05 10.95 -3.00
C VAL A 50 18.99 9.78 -2.72
N ASN A 51 20.00 9.99 -1.88
CA ASN A 51 20.83 8.92 -1.34
C ASN A 51 20.05 8.24 -0.20
N LEU A 52 19.45 7.08 -0.47
CA LEU A 52 18.58 6.37 0.46
C LEU A 52 19.33 5.24 1.17
N ILE A 53 19.46 5.35 2.51
CA ILE A 53 20.06 4.34 3.38
C ILE A 53 18.93 3.70 4.19
N LEU A 54 18.70 2.41 3.97
CA LEU A 54 17.69 1.60 4.65
C LEU A 54 18.34 0.58 5.58
N SER A 55 17.56 0.05 6.53
CA SER A 55 18.00 -0.95 7.51
C SER A 55 19.18 -0.50 8.34
N ASP A 56 19.35 0.82 8.49
CA ASP A 56 20.41 1.40 9.30
C ASP A 56 19.88 2.63 10.04
N GLY A 57 20.31 2.82 11.25
CA GLY A 57 19.85 3.91 12.11
C GLY A 57 21.01 4.79 12.59
N VAL A 58 20.70 5.98 13.02
CA VAL A 58 21.66 6.88 13.62
C VAL A 58 21.98 6.38 15.04
N GLN A 59 23.24 6.05 15.30
CA GLN A 59 23.74 5.64 16.60
C GLN A 59 24.10 6.85 17.45
N LYS A 60 24.86 7.80 16.88
CA LYS A 60 25.28 9.03 17.57
C LYS A 60 25.66 10.13 16.58
N PHE A 61 25.64 11.35 17.07
CA PHE A 61 26.20 12.52 16.41
C PHE A 61 27.58 12.84 16.96
N SER A 62 28.49 13.25 16.09
CA SER A 62 29.72 13.92 16.41
C SER A 62 29.71 15.32 15.80
N GLU A 63 30.78 16.10 15.96
CA GLU A 63 30.81 17.52 15.57
C GLU A 63 30.40 17.77 14.11
N ASN A 64 30.88 16.91 13.18
CA ASN A 64 30.61 17.04 11.73
C ASN A 64 30.12 15.73 11.09
N GLN A 65 29.84 14.70 11.88
CA GLN A 65 29.49 13.38 11.36
C GLN A 65 28.33 12.73 12.11
N ILE A 66 27.53 12.00 11.34
CA ILE A 66 26.54 11.07 11.87
C ILE A 66 27.15 9.66 11.79
N ILE A 67 27.20 8.97 12.93
CA ILE A 67 27.63 7.57 12.98
C ILE A 67 26.41 6.68 12.98
N LEU A 68 26.34 5.75 12.03
CA LEU A 68 25.26 4.79 11.88
C LEU A 68 25.47 3.54 12.75
N ASN A 69 24.44 2.73 12.94
CA ASN A 69 24.54 1.45 13.65
C ASN A 69 25.52 0.47 12.98
N SER A 70 25.70 0.57 11.67
CA SER A 70 26.71 -0.17 10.89
C SER A 70 28.16 0.30 11.15
N ASN A 71 28.37 1.35 11.95
CA ASN A 71 29.60 2.11 12.15
C ASN A 71 30.08 2.93 10.94
N ASN A 72 29.28 3.08 9.90
CA ASN A 72 29.55 4.01 8.82
C ASN A 72 29.42 5.45 9.33
N ALA A 73 30.33 6.31 8.91
CA ALA A 73 30.30 7.75 9.21
C ALA A 73 29.83 8.52 7.98
N ILE A 74 28.94 9.48 8.19
CA ILE A 74 28.37 10.34 7.14
C ILE A 74 28.65 11.78 7.54
N ASP A 75 29.34 12.53 6.68
CA ASP A 75 29.53 13.97 6.87
C ASP A 75 28.22 14.70 6.58
N TYR A 76 27.95 15.78 7.28
CA TYR A 76 26.75 16.59 7.09
C TYR A 76 26.97 18.06 7.45
N ASP A 77 26.31 18.94 6.70
CA ASP A 77 26.21 20.36 7.03
C ASP A 77 24.96 20.67 7.85
N LEU A 78 23.85 19.98 7.53
CA LEU A 78 22.56 20.11 8.22
C LEU A 78 21.92 18.74 8.41
N CYS A 79 21.38 18.48 9.60
CA CYS A 79 20.60 17.29 9.90
C CYS A 79 19.18 17.64 10.32
N ILE A 80 18.20 17.02 9.68
CA ILE A 80 16.79 17.16 10.00
C ILE A 80 16.26 15.87 10.62
N LEU A 81 15.73 15.93 11.82
CA LEU A 81 15.17 14.79 12.53
C LEU A 81 13.68 14.65 12.21
N ALA A 82 13.34 13.70 11.35
CA ALA A 82 11.95 13.33 10.98
C ALA A 82 11.62 11.89 11.43
N ILE A 83 11.92 11.55 12.69
CA ILE A 83 11.85 10.20 13.27
C ILE A 83 10.50 9.86 13.91
N GLY A 84 9.47 10.62 13.58
CA GLY A 84 8.10 10.46 14.07
C GLY A 84 7.76 11.41 15.22
N VAL A 85 6.49 11.32 15.63
CA VAL A 85 5.90 12.16 16.69
C VAL A 85 5.47 11.30 17.86
N LYS A 86 5.47 11.88 19.05
CA LYS A 86 4.99 11.25 20.26
C LYS A 86 3.89 12.13 20.86
N PRO A 87 2.73 11.55 21.23
CA PRO A 87 1.67 12.31 21.88
C PRO A 87 2.17 13.00 23.18
N GLU A 88 1.85 14.27 23.30
CA GLU A 88 2.13 15.01 24.55
C GLU A 88 1.01 14.73 25.56
N THR A 89 1.29 13.89 26.54
CA THR A 89 0.32 13.42 27.54
C THR A 89 0.61 13.86 28.95
N ASP A 90 1.69 14.62 29.17
CA ASP A 90 2.14 14.96 30.53
C ASP A 90 1.13 15.81 31.30
N LEU A 91 0.48 16.77 30.63
CA LEU A 91 -0.56 17.58 31.25
C LEU A 91 -1.76 16.72 31.67
N ALA A 92 -2.20 15.83 30.77
CA ALA A 92 -3.31 14.90 31.02
C ALA A 92 -3.00 13.97 32.20
N ARG A 93 -1.79 13.42 32.24
CA ARG A 93 -1.32 12.55 33.33
C ARG A 93 -1.24 13.29 34.68
N LYS A 94 -0.74 14.50 34.68
CA LYS A 94 -0.72 15.36 35.89
C LYS A 94 -2.12 15.72 36.38
N ALA A 95 -3.09 15.81 35.47
CA ALA A 95 -4.49 16.02 35.81
C ALA A 95 -5.23 14.74 36.25
N GLY A 96 -4.55 13.60 36.33
CA GLY A 96 -5.14 12.33 36.74
C GLY A 96 -6.00 11.65 35.68
N LEU A 97 -5.86 12.02 34.39
CA LEU A 97 -6.59 11.40 33.30
C LEU A 97 -5.96 10.07 32.89
N GLU A 98 -6.77 9.15 32.42
CA GLU A 98 -6.30 7.88 31.87
C GLU A 98 -5.51 8.11 30.59
N THR A 99 -4.28 7.59 30.57
CA THR A 99 -3.38 7.66 29.42
C THR A 99 -2.67 6.31 29.22
N ASN A 100 -2.43 5.95 27.96
CA ASN A 100 -1.54 4.85 27.58
C ASN A 100 -0.46 5.42 26.64
N ARG A 101 -0.45 5.11 25.37
CA ARG A 101 0.41 5.79 24.38
C ARG A 101 -0.09 7.19 24.04
N GLY A 102 -1.39 7.44 24.18
CA GLY A 102 -2.08 8.71 24.07
C GLY A 102 -3.10 8.89 25.21
N ILE A 103 -3.89 9.94 25.17
CA ILE A 103 -5.01 10.18 26.08
C ILE A 103 -6.15 9.24 25.69
N ILE A 104 -6.67 8.45 26.63
CA ILE A 104 -7.79 7.55 26.38
C ILE A 104 -9.09 8.36 26.39
N VAL A 105 -9.91 8.15 25.34
CA VAL A 105 -11.21 8.78 25.18
C VAL A 105 -12.29 7.77 24.81
N ASP A 106 -13.54 8.09 25.15
CA ASP A 106 -14.71 7.35 24.70
C ASP A 106 -15.14 7.75 23.27
N GLU A 107 -16.26 7.23 22.81
CA GLU A 107 -16.82 7.55 21.48
C GLU A 107 -17.31 8.98 21.32
N TYR A 108 -17.52 9.71 22.42
CA TYR A 108 -17.88 11.13 22.46
C TYR A 108 -16.65 12.03 22.60
N LEU A 109 -15.46 11.44 22.60
CA LEU A 109 -14.15 12.10 22.83
C LEU A 109 -14.01 12.68 24.24
N LYS A 110 -14.75 12.15 25.23
CA LYS A 110 -14.55 12.43 26.65
C LYS A 110 -13.39 11.60 27.19
N THR A 111 -12.63 12.19 28.07
CA THR A 111 -11.60 11.52 28.87
C THR A 111 -12.21 10.76 30.06
N SER A 112 -11.37 10.18 30.91
CA SER A 112 -11.81 9.61 32.19
C SER A 112 -12.45 10.62 33.14
N ASN A 113 -12.39 11.93 32.87
CA ASN A 113 -13.10 12.99 33.56
C ASN A 113 -14.21 13.53 32.67
N GLU A 114 -15.45 13.51 33.15
CA GLU A 114 -16.64 13.88 32.36
C GLU A 114 -16.67 15.34 31.87
N PHE A 115 -15.87 16.22 32.48
CA PHE A 115 -15.77 17.63 32.12
C PHE A 115 -14.61 17.92 31.14
N ILE A 116 -13.81 16.91 30.79
CA ILE A 116 -12.62 17.10 29.97
C ILE A 116 -12.72 16.27 28.69
N TYR A 117 -12.54 16.90 27.55
CA TYR A 117 -12.45 16.29 26.24
C TYR A 117 -11.02 16.31 25.72
N ALA A 118 -10.68 15.38 24.86
CA ALA A 118 -9.41 15.39 24.12
C ALA A 118 -9.62 15.04 22.65
N ALA A 119 -8.80 15.62 21.76
CA ALA A 119 -8.88 15.44 20.32
C ALA A 119 -7.51 15.63 19.66
N GLY A 120 -7.36 15.15 18.44
CA GLY A 120 -6.16 15.31 17.63
C GLY A 120 -5.09 14.26 17.91
N ASP A 121 -3.83 14.61 17.66
CA ASP A 121 -2.68 13.71 17.67
C ASP A 121 -2.35 13.14 19.06
N ASN A 122 -2.93 13.71 20.11
CA ASN A 122 -2.68 13.30 21.48
C ASN A 122 -3.56 12.15 21.98
N ILE A 123 -4.60 11.77 21.26
CA ILE A 123 -5.55 10.74 21.73
C ILE A 123 -5.25 9.36 21.13
N GLU A 124 -5.64 8.33 21.87
CA GLU A 124 -5.86 7.01 21.31
C GLU A 124 -7.27 6.90 20.77
N ALA A 125 -7.38 6.64 19.45
CA ALA A 125 -8.63 6.31 18.81
C ALA A 125 -8.67 4.82 18.47
N LYS A 126 -9.86 4.29 18.15
CA LYS A 126 -9.97 2.91 17.65
C LYS A 126 -9.75 2.85 16.15
N ASP A 127 -9.01 1.86 15.71
CA ASP A 127 -8.90 1.49 14.30
C ASP A 127 -10.22 0.95 13.79
N PHE A 128 -10.68 1.47 12.65
CA PHE A 128 -12.00 1.14 12.08
C PHE A 128 -12.13 -0.34 11.69
N VAL A 129 -11.04 -0.94 11.20
CA VAL A 129 -11.02 -2.32 10.71
C VAL A 129 -10.96 -3.32 11.86
N SER A 130 -10.04 -3.11 12.81
CA SER A 130 -9.76 -4.08 13.88
C SER A 130 -10.46 -3.78 15.20
N GLY A 131 -10.99 -2.58 15.40
CA GLY A 131 -11.53 -2.14 16.67
C GLY A 131 -10.49 -1.92 17.79
N GLN A 132 -9.21 -2.17 17.53
CA GLN A 132 -8.14 -2.01 18.51
C GLN A 132 -7.69 -0.54 18.60
N ASN A 133 -7.13 -0.16 19.75
CA ASN A 133 -6.60 1.17 19.96
C ASN A 133 -5.40 1.45 19.04
N THR A 134 -5.39 2.64 18.45
CA THR A 134 -4.33 3.11 17.56
C THR A 134 -4.01 4.58 17.79
N LEU A 135 -2.80 4.97 17.45
CA LEU A 135 -2.39 6.37 17.33
C LEU A 135 -2.31 6.72 15.87
N LEU A 136 -2.97 7.80 15.48
CA LEU A 136 -3.00 8.21 14.09
C LEU A 136 -2.92 9.73 13.97
N PRO A 137 -1.69 10.31 13.97
CA PRO A 137 -1.48 11.74 13.89
C PRO A 137 -1.71 12.23 12.46
N LEU A 138 -2.97 12.47 12.12
CA LEU A 138 -3.42 12.95 10.81
C LEU A 138 -4.43 14.10 10.97
N ALA A 139 -4.28 15.14 10.17
CA ALA A 139 -5.11 16.33 10.21
C ALA A 139 -6.60 16.06 9.95
N GLY A 140 -6.93 15.13 9.05
CA GLY A 140 -8.31 14.78 8.75
C GLY A 140 -9.10 14.24 9.96
N PRO A 141 -8.62 13.21 10.67
CA PRO A 141 -9.16 12.77 11.95
C PRO A 141 -9.25 13.89 12.98
N ALA A 142 -8.16 14.64 13.20
CA ALA A 142 -8.09 15.71 14.18
C ALA A 142 -9.18 16.77 13.97
N ASN A 143 -9.40 17.22 12.74
CA ASN A 143 -10.44 18.20 12.41
C ASN A 143 -11.86 17.67 12.70
N ARG A 144 -12.16 16.42 12.34
CA ARG A 144 -13.46 15.82 12.65
C ARG A 144 -13.67 15.65 14.15
N GLN A 145 -12.63 15.26 14.89
CA GLN A 145 -12.65 15.13 16.33
C GLN A 145 -12.92 16.48 17.00
N GLY A 146 -12.25 17.55 16.55
CA GLY A 146 -12.47 18.91 17.07
C GLY A 146 -13.92 19.36 16.92
N ARG A 147 -14.56 19.07 15.77
CA ARG A 147 -15.98 19.36 15.59
C ARG A 147 -16.87 18.54 16.53
N ILE A 148 -16.62 17.23 16.69
CA ILE A 148 -17.39 16.36 17.60
C ILE A 148 -17.30 16.84 19.04
N VAL A 149 -16.11 17.25 19.49
CA VAL A 149 -15.90 17.85 20.81
C VAL A 149 -16.75 19.09 20.97
N ALA A 150 -16.71 20.01 19.99
CA ALA A 150 -17.50 21.24 20.04
C ALA A 150 -19.01 20.94 20.09
N ASP A 151 -19.50 20.01 19.27
CA ASP A 151 -20.90 19.57 19.28
C ASP A 151 -21.29 19.04 20.67
N ASN A 152 -20.48 18.19 21.29
CA ASN A 152 -20.78 17.56 22.58
C ASN A 152 -20.71 18.58 23.75
N ILE A 153 -19.80 19.55 23.72
CA ILE A 153 -19.77 20.67 24.67
C ILE A 153 -21.06 21.51 24.58
N CYS A 154 -21.63 21.65 23.37
CA CYS A 154 -22.87 22.38 23.13
C CYS A 154 -24.14 21.53 23.39
N GLY A 155 -24.01 20.31 23.88
CA GLY A 155 -25.14 19.44 24.25
C GLY A 155 -25.70 18.58 23.10
N PHE A 156 -25.02 18.50 21.95
CA PHE A 156 -25.34 17.52 20.91
C PHE A 156 -24.66 16.17 21.24
N ASN A 157 -25.23 15.07 20.75
CA ASN A 157 -24.69 13.71 20.94
C ASN A 157 -23.97 13.23 19.67
N SER A 158 -22.84 13.84 19.35
CA SER A 158 -22.02 13.47 18.20
C SER A 158 -20.99 12.41 18.58
N THR A 159 -20.86 11.34 17.77
CA THR A 159 -19.92 10.25 18.04
C THR A 159 -18.81 10.18 17.00
N TYR A 160 -17.59 9.84 17.44
CA TYR A 160 -16.47 9.55 16.58
C TYR A 160 -16.47 8.09 16.15
N LYS A 161 -16.70 7.85 14.85
CA LYS A 161 -16.81 6.49 14.28
C LYS A 161 -15.44 5.86 13.99
N ASN A 162 -14.45 5.99 14.83
CA ASN A 162 -13.11 5.44 14.69
C ASN A 162 -12.32 6.02 13.49
N THR A 163 -11.08 5.60 13.33
CA THR A 163 -10.20 6.05 12.24
C THR A 163 -9.80 4.90 11.33
N GLN A 164 -9.67 5.15 10.04
CA GLN A 164 -9.23 4.15 9.06
C GLN A 164 -7.86 4.46 8.43
N GLY A 165 -7.21 5.55 8.85
CA GLY A 165 -5.85 5.86 8.43
C GLY A 165 -5.70 6.24 6.98
N THR A 166 -6.72 6.88 6.39
CA THR A 166 -6.62 7.34 5.01
C THR A 166 -5.57 8.43 4.89
N SER A 167 -4.58 8.21 4.02
CA SER A 167 -3.44 9.10 3.83
C SER A 167 -2.98 9.11 2.39
N VAL A 168 -2.34 10.21 2.00
CA VAL A 168 -1.70 10.40 0.69
C VAL A 168 -0.42 11.18 0.86
N VAL A 169 0.57 10.90 0.01
CA VAL A 169 1.83 11.64 -0.07
C VAL A 169 2.26 11.75 -1.53
N LYS A 170 2.75 12.92 -1.91
CA LYS A 170 3.47 13.15 -3.17
C LYS A 170 4.95 12.80 -2.97
N ILE A 171 5.54 12.12 -3.93
CA ILE A 171 6.95 11.73 -3.95
C ILE A 171 7.47 12.00 -5.35
N PHE A 172 7.96 13.20 -5.58
CA PHE A 172 8.32 13.71 -6.92
C PHE A 172 7.17 13.56 -7.91
N ASP A 173 7.28 12.67 -8.90
CA ASP A 173 6.23 12.46 -9.90
C ASP A 173 5.18 11.44 -9.44
N LEU A 174 5.42 10.73 -8.33
CA LEU A 174 4.51 9.72 -7.82
C LEU A 174 3.58 10.23 -6.72
N THR A 175 2.42 9.62 -6.67
CA THR A 175 1.47 9.69 -5.56
C THR A 175 1.39 8.32 -4.92
N VAL A 176 1.52 8.25 -3.60
CA VAL A 176 1.23 7.04 -2.80
C VAL A 176 0.05 7.34 -1.89
N ALA A 177 -0.98 6.53 -1.96
CA ALA A 177 -2.17 6.69 -1.12
C ALA A 177 -2.58 5.35 -0.49
N SER A 178 -3.14 5.41 0.71
CA SER A 178 -3.61 4.21 1.42
C SER A 178 -4.78 4.50 2.35
N SER A 179 -5.56 3.47 2.66
CA SER A 179 -6.61 3.50 3.67
C SER A 179 -6.79 2.11 4.27
N GLY A 180 -7.12 2.03 5.55
CA GLY A 180 -7.26 0.77 6.28
C GLY A 180 -5.93 0.20 6.74
N ASN A 181 -5.87 -1.11 6.93
CA ASN A 181 -4.70 -1.82 7.44
C ASN A 181 -3.84 -2.37 6.30
N ASN A 182 -2.51 -2.39 6.50
CA ASN A 182 -1.58 -3.11 5.64
C ASN A 182 -1.38 -4.57 6.10
N GLU A 183 -0.64 -5.39 5.33
CA GLU A 183 -0.41 -6.80 5.69
C GLU A 183 0.30 -6.95 7.05
N LYS A 184 1.26 -6.09 7.37
CA LYS A 184 1.99 -6.13 8.64
C LYS A 184 1.03 -5.95 9.82
N GLN A 185 0.12 -4.97 9.72
CA GLN A 185 -0.89 -4.70 10.75
C GLN A 185 -1.90 -5.84 10.87
N LEU A 186 -2.39 -6.40 9.75
CA LEU A 186 -3.32 -7.53 9.79
C LEU A 186 -2.67 -8.78 10.38
N LYS A 187 -1.41 -9.08 10.03
CA LYS A 187 -0.65 -10.19 10.62
C LYS A 187 -0.43 -10.00 12.12
N GLN A 188 -0.03 -8.79 12.55
CA GLN A 188 0.17 -8.48 13.97
C GLN A 188 -1.11 -8.60 14.79
N LYS A 189 -2.26 -8.30 14.18
CA LYS A 189 -3.59 -8.37 14.79
C LYS A 189 -4.27 -9.73 14.61
N GLU A 190 -3.61 -10.69 13.95
CA GLU A 190 -4.12 -12.02 13.65
C GLU A 190 -5.44 -12.01 12.86
N ILE A 191 -5.63 -11.00 12.00
CA ILE A 191 -6.81 -10.87 11.14
C ILE A 191 -6.55 -11.61 9.83
N PRO A 192 -7.30 -12.69 9.50
CA PRO A 192 -7.14 -13.40 8.24
C PRO A 192 -7.57 -12.52 7.06
N TYR A 193 -6.82 -12.59 5.98
CA TYR A 193 -7.07 -11.78 4.79
C TYR A 193 -6.66 -12.49 3.51
N TRP A 194 -7.29 -12.07 2.41
CA TRP A 194 -6.83 -12.26 1.04
C TRP A 194 -6.21 -10.96 0.51
N LYS A 195 -5.41 -11.08 -0.53
CA LYS A 195 -4.87 -9.92 -1.24
C LYS A 195 -4.99 -10.09 -2.76
N THR A 196 -5.14 -8.99 -3.45
CA THR A 196 -5.04 -8.93 -4.91
C THR A 196 -4.32 -7.68 -5.35
N TYR A 197 -3.68 -7.75 -6.52
CA TYR A 197 -2.99 -6.64 -7.16
C TYR A 197 -3.64 -6.37 -8.51
N VAL A 198 -3.85 -5.11 -8.81
CA VAL A 198 -4.37 -4.65 -10.11
C VAL A 198 -3.54 -3.48 -10.60
N TYR A 199 -3.04 -3.60 -11.81
CA TYR A 199 -2.54 -2.47 -12.56
C TYR A 199 -3.71 -1.82 -13.29
N GLY A 200 -4.10 -0.63 -12.85
CA GLY A 200 -5.08 0.22 -13.50
C GLY A 200 -4.43 1.36 -14.28
N ARG A 201 -5.23 2.14 -14.97
CA ARG A 201 -4.78 3.37 -15.60
C ARG A 201 -5.45 4.59 -14.97
N SER A 202 -4.74 5.72 -14.99
CA SER A 202 -5.30 6.99 -14.54
C SER A 202 -6.57 7.36 -15.30
N HIS A 203 -6.59 7.09 -16.62
CA HIS A 203 -7.73 7.26 -17.51
C HIS A 203 -7.61 6.32 -18.74
N ALA A 204 -8.45 6.50 -19.75
CA ALA A 204 -8.48 5.61 -20.91
C ALA A 204 -7.13 5.54 -21.64
N GLY A 205 -6.61 4.32 -21.85
CA GLY A 205 -5.25 4.11 -22.36
C GLY A 205 -4.98 4.60 -23.78
N TYR A 206 -6.01 4.92 -24.54
CA TYR A 206 -5.91 5.53 -25.86
C TYR A 206 -5.94 7.08 -25.81
N TYR A 207 -6.19 7.66 -24.63
CA TYR A 207 -6.15 9.09 -24.42
C TYR A 207 -4.75 9.50 -23.96
N PRO A 208 -4.23 10.69 -24.39
CA PRO A 208 -2.86 11.11 -24.07
C PRO A 208 -2.57 11.16 -22.57
N ASN A 209 -1.32 10.88 -22.17
CA ASN A 209 -0.81 10.96 -20.81
C ASN A 209 -1.52 10.00 -19.81
N SER A 210 -1.88 8.80 -20.29
CA SER A 210 -2.47 7.78 -19.44
C SER A 210 -1.40 6.98 -18.70
N ASP A 211 -1.33 7.15 -17.38
CA ASP A 211 -0.34 6.54 -16.51
C ASP A 211 -0.81 5.22 -15.92
N MET A 212 0.14 4.35 -15.61
CA MET A 212 -0.13 3.10 -14.91
C MET A 212 -0.11 3.31 -13.40
N ILE A 213 -1.08 2.72 -12.71
CA ILE A 213 -1.19 2.76 -11.26
C ILE A 213 -1.24 1.31 -10.75
N LEU A 214 -0.38 1.00 -9.79
CA LEU A 214 -0.49 -0.27 -9.05
C LEU A 214 -1.39 -0.06 -7.82
N TYR A 215 -2.39 -0.92 -7.69
CA TYR A 215 -3.23 -1.02 -6.49
C TYR A 215 -3.07 -2.39 -5.85
N LYS A 216 -3.08 -2.41 -4.51
CA LYS A 216 -3.15 -3.60 -3.67
C LYS A 216 -4.35 -3.52 -2.76
N LEU A 217 -5.25 -4.48 -2.86
CA LEU A 217 -6.45 -4.60 -2.02
C LEU A 217 -6.28 -5.75 -1.04
N LEU A 218 -6.62 -5.50 0.23
CA LEU A 218 -6.70 -6.50 1.30
C LEU A 218 -8.17 -6.66 1.70
N PHE A 219 -8.65 -7.88 1.78
CA PHE A 219 -10.07 -8.18 2.06
C PHE A 219 -10.22 -9.50 2.83
N SER A 220 -11.31 -9.64 3.58
CA SER A 220 -11.62 -10.82 4.39
C SER A 220 -12.32 -11.91 3.57
N ASN A 221 -12.50 -13.09 4.18
CA ASN A 221 -13.20 -14.22 3.57
C ASN A 221 -14.67 -13.92 3.22
N ASP A 222 -15.31 -13.00 3.93
CA ASP A 222 -16.67 -12.52 3.68
C ASP A 222 -16.72 -11.28 2.76
N GLY A 223 -15.58 -10.91 2.18
CA GLY A 223 -15.47 -9.85 1.19
C GLY A 223 -15.38 -8.44 1.76
N LYS A 224 -15.29 -8.24 3.08
CA LYS A 224 -15.09 -6.90 3.67
C LYS A 224 -13.74 -6.34 3.28
N ILE A 225 -13.71 -5.04 2.99
CA ILE A 225 -12.49 -4.32 2.66
C ILE A 225 -11.71 -4.06 3.95
N LEU A 226 -10.48 -4.55 4.03
CA LEU A 226 -9.57 -4.39 5.17
C LEU A 226 -8.52 -3.31 4.94
N GLY A 227 -8.12 -3.10 3.68
CA GLY A 227 -7.16 -2.07 3.32
C GLY A 227 -6.95 -1.95 1.83
N ILE A 228 -6.59 -0.75 1.41
CA ILE A 228 -6.23 -0.40 0.03
C ILE A 228 -4.95 0.42 0.03
N GLN A 229 -4.09 0.18 -0.92
CA GLN A 229 -2.87 0.92 -1.17
C GLN A 229 -2.73 1.13 -2.66
N GLY A 230 -2.23 2.28 -3.08
CA GLY A 230 -1.99 2.59 -4.48
C GLY A 230 -0.73 3.43 -4.67
N VAL A 231 -0.05 3.24 -5.81
CA VAL A 231 1.11 4.03 -6.24
C VAL A 231 1.08 4.24 -7.75
N GLY A 232 1.34 5.46 -8.18
CA GLY A 232 1.36 5.87 -9.58
C GLY A 232 1.51 7.39 -9.70
N GLU A 233 1.46 7.92 -10.92
CA GLU A 233 1.65 9.36 -11.14
C GLU A 233 0.37 10.14 -10.85
N SER A 234 -0.76 9.80 -11.45
CA SER A 234 -1.98 10.59 -11.34
C SER A 234 -3.23 9.75 -11.06
N GLY A 235 -4.17 10.28 -10.25
CA GLY A 235 -5.48 9.67 -9.98
C GLY A 235 -5.45 8.48 -9.02
N VAL A 236 -4.39 8.30 -8.27
CA VAL A 236 -4.23 7.25 -7.23
C VAL A 236 -5.19 7.51 -6.09
N GLU A 237 -5.13 8.72 -5.52
CA GLU A 237 -5.91 9.16 -4.36
C GLU A 237 -7.41 9.11 -4.63
N LYS A 238 -7.85 9.46 -5.84
CA LYS A 238 -9.26 9.39 -6.26
C LYS A 238 -9.86 8.01 -6.03
N ARG A 239 -9.14 6.94 -6.41
CA ARG A 239 -9.64 5.55 -6.27
C ARG A 239 -9.52 5.06 -4.83
N VAL A 240 -8.47 5.47 -4.13
CA VAL A 240 -8.32 5.19 -2.70
C VAL A 240 -9.44 5.84 -1.90
N ASP A 241 -9.84 7.09 -2.21
CA ASP A 241 -10.95 7.78 -1.55
C ASP A 241 -12.30 7.09 -1.80
N VAL A 242 -12.56 6.62 -3.02
CA VAL A 242 -13.77 5.85 -3.33
C VAL A 242 -13.81 4.57 -2.48
N ILE A 243 -12.72 3.80 -2.47
CA ILE A 243 -12.67 2.54 -1.72
C ILE A 243 -12.71 2.81 -0.21
N ALA A 244 -12.04 3.85 0.28
CA ALA A 244 -12.11 4.29 1.68
C ALA A 244 -13.53 4.67 2.09
N THR A 245 -14.30 5.28 1.18
CA THR A 245 -15.71 5.62 1.40
C THR A 245 -16.58 4.36 1.44
N ILE A 246 -16.37 3.41 0.54
CA ILE A 246 -17.07 2.12 0.56
C ILE A 246 -16.74 1.38 1.88
N MET A 247 -15.47 1.27 2.26
CA MET A 247 -15.03 0.66 3.51
C MET A 247 -15.66 1.36 4.73
N ARG A 248 -15.74 2.70 4.73
CA ARG A 248 -16.35 3.48 5.82
C ARG A 248 -17.83 3.17 6.04
N ASN A 249 -18.52 2.73 5.02
CA ASN A 249 -19.90 2.30 5.06
C ASN A 249 -20.05 0.78 5.28
N ASN A 250 -19.00 0.08 5.74
CA ASN A 250 -18.94 -1.37 5.91
C ASN A 250 -19.19 -2.14 4.61
N GLY A 251 -18.86 -1.53 3.47
CA GLY A 251 -19.01 -2.14 2.16
C GLY A 251 -17.98 -3.24 1.90
N THR A 252 -18.28 -4.02 0.89
CA THR A 252 -17.57 -5.23 0.48
C THR A 252 -16.95 -5.08 -0.91
N VAL A 253 -16.24 -6.10 -1.35
CA VAL A 253 -15.75 -6.18 -2.73
C VAL A 253 -16.89 -6.17 -3.76
N GLN A 254 -18.11 -6.61 -3.38
CA GLN A 254 -19.29 -6.52 -4.25
C GLN A 254 -19.71 -5.06 -4.46
N ASP A 255 -19.68 -4.23 -3.43
CA ASP A 255 -20.01 -2.81 -3.54
C ASP A 255 -18.99 -2.07 -4.44
N MET A 256 -17.73 -2.55 -4.48
CA MET A 256 -16.74 -2.04 -5.45
C MET A 256 -17.08 -2.41 -6.89
N ILE A 257 -17.61 -3.62 -7.12
CA ILE A 257 -18.05 -4.07 -8.46
C ILE A 257 -19.23 -3.24 -8.95
N ASP A 258 -20.19 -2.99 -8.06
CA ASP A 258 -21.45 -2.31 -8.35
C ASP A 258 -21.32 -0.78 -8.36
N ALA A 259 -20.17 -0.24 -7.94
CA ALA A 259 -19.93 1.20 -7.91
C ALA A 259 -20.05 1.81 -9.31
N GLU A 260 -21.01 2.71 -9.49
CA GLU A 260 -21.20 3.49 -10.71
C GLU A 260 -20.36 4.78 -10.61
N LEU A 261 -19.23 4.80 -11.32
CA LEU A 261 -18.25 5.88 -11.25
C LEU A 261 -18.25 6.73 -12.52
N CYS A 262 -17.90 8.00 -12.37
CA CYS A 262 -17.82 8.93 -13.49
C CYS A 262 -16.83 8.45 -14.55
N TYR A 263 -17.29 8.38 -15.81
CA TYR A 263 -16.47 7.99 -16.94
C TYR A 263 -16.59 8.99 -18.11
N ALA A 264 -15.44 9.43 -18.55
CA ALA A 264 -15.17 9.89 -19.90
C ALA A 264 -13.67 9.66 -20.16
N PRO A 265 -13.20 9.53 -21.42
CA PRO A 265 -11.83 9.15 -21.75
C PRO A 265 -10.72 9.92 -21.00
N PRO A 266 -10.84 11.25 -20.76
CA PRO A 266 -9.83 12.02 -20.04
C PRO A 266 -9.79 11.78 -18.52
N TYR A 267 -10.82 11.13 -17.93
CA TYR A 267 -11.00 11.05 -16.47
C TYR A 267 -10.89 9.67 -15.90
N SER A 268 -11.25 8.65 -16.68
CA SER A 268 -11.26 7.26 -16.23
C SER A 268 -11.32 6.27 -17.39
N SER A 269 -11.45 5.00 -17.10
CA SER A 269 -11.83 3.92 -18.03
C SER A 269 -13.26 3.51 -17.75
N ALA A 270 -13.98 3.00 -18.76
CA ALA A 270 -15.36 2.52 -18.61
C ALA A 270 -15.48 1.44 -17.52
N LYS A 271 -14.41 0.69 -17.31
CA LYS A 271 -14.21 -0.22 -16.18
C LYS A 271 -13.10 0.39 -15.30
N ASP A 272 -13.51 1.15 -14.28
CA ASP A 272 -12.55 1.82 -13.39
C ASP A 272 -11.72 0.81 -12.60
N PRO A 273 -10.47 1.12 -12.23
CA PRO A 273 -9.66 0.28 -11.34
C PRO A 273 -10.37 -0.16 -10.06
N VAL A 274 -11.28 0.63 -9.50
CA VAL A 274 -12.12 0.25 -8.35
C VAL A 274 -12.96 -0.99 -8.68
N ASN A 275 -13.67 -0.97 -9.82
CA ASN A 275 -14.47 -2.12 -10.25
C ASN A 275 -13.60 -3.34 -10.55
N ILE A 276 -12.44 -3.13 -11.19
CA ILE A 276 -11.51 -4.24 -11.53
C ILE A 276 -10.96 -4.90 -10.26
N LEU A 277 -10.63 -4.11 -9.22
CA LEU A 277 -10.19 -4.62 -7.92
C LEU A 277 -11.27 -5.48 -7.27
N GLY A 278 -12.52 -4.98 -7.25
CA GLY A 278 -13.67 -5.73 -6.74
C GLY A 278 -13.87 -7.05 -7.50
N MET A 279 -13.84 -7.02 -8.84
CA MET A 279 -13.96 -8.22 -9.69
C MET A 279 -12.82 -9.21 -9.45
N SER A 280 -11.58 -8.73 -9.28
CA SER A 280 -10.42 -9.58 -9.00
C SER A 280 -10.55 -10.28 -7.65
N ALA A 281 -10.98 -9.54 -6.62
CA ALA A 281 -11.22 -10.08 -5.28
C ALA A 281 -12.37 -11.11 -5.26
N ASP A 282 -13.47 -10.80 -5.91
CA ASP A 282 -14.64 -11.69 -6.04
C ASP A 282 -14.28 -13.00 -6.75
N ASN A 283 -13.46 -12.94 -7.80
CA ASN A 283 -12.96 -14.13 -8.48
C ASN A 283 -12.15 -15.05 -7.55
N ILE A 284 -11.38 -14.49 -6.62
CA ILE A 284 -10.64 -15.24 -5.59
C ILE A 284 -11.63 -15.86 -4.61
N LEU A 285 -12.58 -15.11 -4.07
CA LEU A 285 -13.57 -15.57 -3.10
C LEU A 285 -14.47 -16.69 -3.67
N LYS A 286 -14.84 -16.59 -4.94
CA LYS A 286 -15.60 -17.62 -5.66
C LYS A 286 -14.77 -18.84 -6.09
N GLY A 287 -13.46 -18.85 -5.81
CA GLY A 287 -12.57 -19.93 -6.24
C GLY A 287 -12.39 -20.03 -7.76
N LEU A 288 -12.74 -18.98 -8.50
CA LEU A 288 -12.58 -18.93 -9.95
C LEU A 288 -11.11 -18.77 -10.36
N VAL A 289 -10.28 -18.25 -9.48
CA VAL A 289 -8.83 -18.16 -9.63
C VAL A 289 -8.15 -18.50 -8.31
N LYS A 290 -7.05 -19.22 -8.37
CA LYS A 290 -6.13 -19.43 -7.25
C LYS A 290 -5.01 -18.39 -7.37
N PRO A 291 -4.88 -17.45 -6.43
CA PRO A 291 -3.82 -16.47 -6.49
C PRO A 291 -2.48 -17.12 -6.14
N ALA A 292 -1.41 -16.68 -6.79
CA ALA A 292 -0.03 -16.93 -6.40
C ALA A 292 0.70 -15.60 -6.22
N TYR A 293 1.66 -15.58 -5.31
CA TYR A 293 2.44 -14.41 -4.96
C TYR A 293 3.92 -14.67 -5.18
N PHE A 294 4.75 -13.67 -4.94
CA PHE A 294 6.19 -13.73 -5.22
C PHE A 294 6.88 -14.92 -4.52
N GLU A 295 6.52 -15.17 -3.28
CA GLU A 295 7.05 -16.27 -2.46
C GLU A 295 6.71 -17.67 -3.00
N ASP A 296 5.66 -17.79 -3.79
CA ASP A 296 5.19 -19.05 -4.39
C ASP A 296 6.00 -19.49 -5.63
N LEU A 297 6.74 -18.56 -6.23
CA LEU A 297 7.41 -18.81 -7.53
C LEU A 297 8.51 -19.85 -7.45
N LYS A 298 9.24 -19.91 -6.34
CA LYS A 298 10.42 -20.78 -6.16
C LYS A 298 10.13 -22.28 -6.24
N ASP A 299 8.91 -22.69 -5.90
CA ASP A 299 8.50 -24.10 -5.80
C ASP A 299 7.47 -24.50 -6.88
N ALA A 300 7.44 -23.80 -8.02
CA ALA A 300 6.44 -23.99 -9.04
C ALA A 300 7.04 -24.00 -10.46
N VAL A 301 6.31 -24.61 -11.38
CA VAL A 301 6.55 -24.42 -12.82
C VAL A 301 5.88 -23.11 -13.24
N VAL A 302 6.68 -22.14 -13.63
CA VAL A 302 6.16 -20.85 -14.11
C VAL A 302 5.98 -20.88 -15.61
N ILE A 303 4.78 -20.51 -16.07
CA ILE A 303 4.48 -20.39 -17.50
C ILE A 303 4.14 -18.93 -17.82
N ASP A 304 4.93 -18.33 -18.67
CA ASP A 304 4.70 -16.98 -19.20
C ASP A 304 3.77 -17.07 -20.42
N VAL A 305 2.57 -16.49 -20.29
CA VAL A 305 1.53 -16.55 -21.33
C VAL A 305 1.55 -15.37 -22.31
N ARG A 306 2.59 -14.52 -22.23
CA ARG A 306 2.78 -13.40 -23.14
C ARG A 306 3.25 -13.88 -24.52
N PRO A 307 3.07 -13.04 -25.58
CA PRO A 307 3.67 -13.31 -26.88
C PRO A 307 5.19 -13.52 -26.78
N ASN A 308 5.74 -14.42 -27.60
CA ASN A 308 7.17 -14.80 -27.57
C ASN A 308 8.12 -13.59 -27.67
N MET A 309 7.77 -12.57 -28.45
CA MET A 309 8.57 -11.36 -28.56
C MET A 309 8.69 -10.64 -27.21
N ILE A 310 7.59 -10.50 -26.46
CA ILE A 310 7.58 -9.84 -25.14
C ILE A 310 8.29 -10.69 -24.09
N TYR A 311 8.11 -12.02 -24.14
CA TYR A 311 8.86 -12.96 -23.29
C TYR A 311 10.37 -12.80 -23.43
N LYS A 312 10.88 -12.70 -24.66
CA LYS A 312 12.32 -12.52 -24.95
C LYS A 312 12.90 -11.19 -24.46
N MET A 313 12.06 -10.19 -24.21
CA MET A 313 12.48 -8.90 -23.62
C MET A 313 12.70 -8.99 -22.10
N GLY A 314 12.36 -10.11 -21.50
CA GLY A 314 12.51 -10.38 -20.07
C GLY A 314 11.31 -11.13 -19.50
N THR A 315 11.55 -12.04 -18.59
CA THR A 315 10.54 -12.88 -17.95
C THR A 315 10.94 -13.22 -16.51
N ILE A 316 10.07 -13.92 -15.79
CA ILE A 316 10.39 -14.51 -14.49
C ILE A 316 11.43 -15.62 -14.72
N ASP A 317 12.45 -15.67 -13.87
CA ASP A 317 13.55 -16.64 -13.99
C ASP A 317 13.02 -18.08 -14.03
N GLY A 318 13.49 -18.83 -15.03
CA GLY A 318 13.09 -20.23 -15.25
C GLY A 318 11.69 -20.41 -15.85
N ALA A 319 10.99 -19.35 -16.22
CA ALA A 319 9.67 -19.47 -16.83
C ALA A 319 9.72 -20.06 -18.25
N ILE A 320 8.72 -20.89 -18.58
CA ILE A 320 8.50 -21.46 -19.92
C ILE A 320 7.50 -20.58 -20.64
N ASN A 321 7.74 -20.28 -21.93
CA ASN A 321 6.81 -19.48 -22.71
C ASN A 321 5.78 -20.36 -23.44
N ILE A 322 4.50 -20.18 -23.08
CA ILE A 322 3.34 -20.73 -23.80
C ILE A 322 2.33 -19.62 -23.99
N PRO A 323 2.36 -18.89 -25.11
CA PRO A 323 1.43 -17.79 -25.35
C PRO A 323 -0.03 -18.19 -25.16
N ILE A 324 -0.87 -17.31 -24.60
CA ILE A 324 -2.29 -17.62 -24.37
C ILE A 324 -3.01 -18.05 -25.66
N THR A 325 -2.59 -17.55 -26.83
CA THR A 325 -3.13 -17.94 -28.15
C THR A 325 -2.83 -19.37 -28.49
N GLU A 326 -1.77 -19.97 -27.97
CA GLU A 326 -1.31 -21.32 -28.22
C GLU A 326 -1.68 -22.31 -27.10
N ILE A 327 -2.10 -21.82 -25.93
CA ILE A 327 -2.26 -22.64 -24.71
C ILE A 327 -3.20 -23.84 -24.93
N ARG A 328 -4.25 -23.69 -25.77
CA ARG A 328 -5.20 -24.78 -26.06
C ARG A 328 -4.62 -25.90 -26.94
N SER A 329 -3.63 -25.62 -27.76
CA SER A 329 -2.96 -26.58 -28.61
C SER A 329 -1.72 -27.21 -27.97
N ARG A 330 -1.25 -26.65 -26.83
CA ARG A 330 -0.03 -27.08 -26.17
C ARG A 330 -0.30 -27.57 -24.73
N LEU A 331 -1.49 -28.10 -24.46
CA LEU A 331 -1.89 -28.61 -23.14
C LEU A 331 -0.99 -29.74 -22.64
N ASP A 332 -0.43 -30.55 -23.53
CA ASP A 332 0.44 -31.68 -23.17
C ASP A 332 1.82 -31.25 -22.65
N GLU A 333 2.22 -30.01 -22.91
CA GLU A 333 3.45 -29.43 -22.38
C GLU A 333 3.30 -28.93 -20.91
N ILE A 334 2.06 -28.85 -20.39
CA ILE A 334 1.75 -28.31 -19.08
C ILE A 334 1.61 -29.45 -18.07
N PRO A 335 2.46 -29.51 -17.02
CA PRO A 335 2.41 -30.59 -16.04
C PRO A 335 1.11 -30.57 -15.24
N ARG A 336 0.50 -31.76 -15.03
CA ARG A 336 -0.74 -31.92 -14.27
C ARG A 336 -0.51 -32.23 -12.79
N ASP A 337 0.66 -32.78 -12.47
CA ASP A 337 1.09 -33.25 -11.15
C ASP A 337 1.85 -32.21 -10.34
N LYS A 338 2.26 -31.10 -10.96
CA LYS A 338 3.01 -30.02 -10.33
C LYS A 338 2.17 -28.76 -10.12
N LYS A 339 2.61 -27.90 -9.19
CA LYS A 339 2.09 -26.53 -9.05
C LYS A 339 2.50 -25.73 -10.29
N VAL A 340 1.53 -25.19 -11.03
CA VAL A 340 1.75 -24.36 -12.21
C VAL A 340 1.31 -22.93 -11.89
N ILE A 341 2.19 -21.99 -12.10
CA ILE A 341 1.88 -20.55 -11.93
C ILE A 341 1.94 -19.88 -13.30
N LEU A 342 0.84 -19.29 -13.71
CA LEU A 342 0.74 -18.54 -14.96
C LEU A 342 1.11 -17.07 -14.69
N SER A 343 1.99 -16.52 -15.52
CA SER A 343 2.38 -15.11 -15.47
C SER A 343 2.09 -14.42 -16.80
N CYS A 344 1.71 -13.16 -16.72
CA CYS A 344 1.67 -12.26 -17.87
C CYS A 344 2.23 -10.88 -17.45
N ASN A 345 1.92 -9.82 -18.16
CA ASN A 345 2.48 -8.51 -17.83
C ASN A 345 1.96 -7.98 -16.47
N THR A 346 0.63 -7.97 -16.27
CA THR A 346 -0.04 -7.29 -15.14
C THR A 346 -1.04 -8.16 -14.37
N GLY A 347 -1.21 -9.45 -14.76
CA GLY A 347 -2.11 -10.40 -14.07
C GLY A 347 -3.40 -10.75 -14.84
N TYR A 348 -3.89 -9.91 -15.77
CA TYR A 348 -5.17 -10.16 -16.44
C TYR A 348 -5.12 -11.34 -17.43
N THR A 349 -4.13 -11.38 -18.33
CA THR A 349 -4.00 -12.47 -19.31
C THR A 349 -3.70 -13.82 -18.65
N SER A 350 -2.91 -13.82 -17.56
CA SER A 350 -2.66 -15.04 -16.77
C SER A 350 -3.92 -15.54 -16.07
N TYR A 351 -4.79 -14.64 -15.57
CA TYR A 351 -6.12 -15.01 -15.10
C TYR A 351 -6.94 -15.69 -16.19
N CYS A 352 -7.03 -15.10 -17.40
CA CYS A 352 -7.75 -15.72 -18.52
C CYS A 352 -7.19 -17.10 -18.86
N ALA A 353 -5.87 -17.25 -18.90
CA ALA A 353 -5.21 -18.54 -19.16
C ALA A 353 -5.50 -19.56 -18.04
N SER A 354 -5.51 -19.16 -16.78
CA SER A 354 -5.86 -20.03 -15.65
C SER A 354 -7.30 -20.56 -15.76
N ARG A 355 -8.23 -19.74 -16.24
CA ARG A 355 -9.62 -20.17 -16.51
C ARG A 355 -9.70 -21.20 -17.63
N ILE A 356 -8.91 -21.02 -18.70
CA ILE A 356 -8.83 -22.01 -19.80
C ILE A 356 -8.34 -23.36 -19.26
N LEU A 357 -7.24 -23.37 -18.49
CA LEU A 357 -6.65 -24.58 -17.94
C LEU A 357 -7.58 -25.26 -16.93
N ALA A 358 -8.22 -24.51 -16.05
CA ALA A 358 -9.20 -25.04 -15.10
C ALA A 358 -10.36 -25.76 -15.82
N GLN A 359 -10.90 -25.18 -16.90
CA GLN A 359 -11.93 -25.81 -17.73
C GLN A 359 -11.44 -27.06 -18.51
N LYS A 360 -10.12 -27.24 -18.66
CA LYS A 360 -9.47 -28.42 -19.25
C LYS A 360 -9.03 -29.45 -18.21
N GLY A 361 -9.50 -29.30 -16.95
CA GLY A 361 -9.27 -30.24 -15.85
C GLY A 361 -7.91 -30.10 -15.15
N PHE A 362 -7.23 -28.98 -15.29
CA PHE A 362 -6.02 -28.68 -14.52
C PHE A 362 -6.40 -28.12 -13.14
N ASN A 363 -6.15 -28.88 -12.09
CA ASN A 363 -6.58 -28.53 -10.72
C ASN A 363 -5.52 -27.76 -9.90
N ASN A 364 -4.26 -27.79 -10.33
CA ASN A 364 -3.14 -27.17 -9.59
C ASN A 364 -2.53 -25.98 -10.35
N VAL A 365 -3.41 -25.10 -10.83
CA VAL A 365 -3.06 -23.92 -11.63
C VAL A 365 -3.39 -22.65 -10.88
N TYR A 366 -2.44 -21.74 -10.84
CA TYR A 366 -2.48 -20.47 -10.14
C TYR A 366 -2.21 -19.31 -11.09
N SER A 367 -2.70 -18.13 -10.78
CA SER A 367 -2.35 -16.90 -11.49
C SER A 367 -1.45 -16.04 -10.62
N PHE A 368 -0.30 -15.63 -11.14
CA PHE A 368 0.62 -14.73 -10.45
C PHE A 368 0.02 -13.32 -10.40
N MET A 369 -0.32 -12.87 -9.20
CA MET A 369 -0.93 -11.57 -8.97
C MET A 369 0.08 -10.44 -9.20
N GLY A 370 -0.33 -9.43 -9.97
CA GLY A 370 0.54 -8.31 -10.35
C GLY A 370 1.46 -8.58 -11.54
N GLY A 371 1.65 -9.85 -11.94
CA GLY A 371 2.39 -10.25 -13.15
C GLY A 371 3.87 -9.82 -13.16
N TYR A 372 4.47 -9.81 -14.33
CA TYR A 372 5.88 -9.51 -14.53
C TYR A 372 6.26 -8.09 -14.11
N GLU A 373 5.34 -7.13 -14.22
CA GLU A 373 5.60 -5.75 -13.76
C GLU A 373 5.88 -5.72 -12.25
N LEU A 374 5.09 -6.43 -11.44
CA LEU A 374 5.34 -6.52 -10.00
C LEU A 374 6.60 -7.34 -9.68
N TYR A 375 6.84 -8.44 -10.43
CA TYR A 375 8.05 -9.23 -10.27
C TYR A 375 9.31 -8.38 -10.45
N LYS A 376 9.40 -7.55 -11.48
CA LYS A 376 10.54 -6.64 -11.71
C LYS A 376 10.81 -5.72 -10.52
N VAL A 377 9.75 -5.22 -9.90
CA VAL A 377 9.89 -4.36 -8.71
C VAL A 377 10.51 -5.12 -7.55
N LEU A 378 10.07 -6.36 -7.33
CA LEU A 378 10.46 -7.18 -6.18
C LEU A 378 11.87 -7.78 -6.31
N VAL A 379 12.32 -8.11 -7.53
CA VAL A 379 13.67 -8.66 -7.77
C VAL A 379 14.74 -7.60 -7.95
N LYS A 380 14.35 -6.36 -8.26
CA LYS A 380 15.29 -5.27 -8.44
C LYS A 380 16.02 -5.01 -7.12
N GLU A 381 17.31 -5.34 -7.05
CA GLU A 381 18.13 -4.94 -5.91
C GLU A 381 18.06 -3.42 -5.74
N SER A 382 17.90 -2.97 -4.51
CA SER A 382 18.10 -1.56 -4.20
C SER A 382 19.54 -1.23 -4.58
N ALA A 383 19.73 -0.25 -5.44
CA ALA A 383 21.06 0.14 -5.89
C ALA A 383 21.94 0.33 -4.65
N LYS A 384 22.93 -0.56 -4.46
CA LYS A 384 23.96 -0.37 -3.45
C LYS A 384 24.73 0.86 -3.91
N LEU A 385 24.66 1.91 -3.13
CA LEU A 385 25.52 3.05 -3.34
C LEU A 385 26.97 2.57 -3.22
N ASN A 386 27.66 2.60 -4.35
CA ASN A 386 29.11 2.52 -4.36
C ASN A 386 29.60 3.76 -3.60
N HIS A 387 30.01 3.58 -2.36
CA HIS A 387 30.82 4.55 -1.65
C HIS A 387 32.16 4.64 -2.40
N ALA A 388 32.32 5.66 -3.27
CA ALA A 388 33.61 6.07 -3.78
C ALA A 388 34.21 7.11 -2.82
#